data_131ce74e4fff03537fb66bedfbc9d0b7
#
_entry.id   131ce74e4fff03537fb66bedfbc9d0b7
#
_cell.length_a   1.000
_cell.length_b   1.000
_cell.length_c   1.000
_cell.angle_alpha   90.00
_cell.angle_beta   90.00
_cell.angle_gamma   90.00
#
_symmetry.space_group_name_H-M   'P 1'
#
loop_
_entity.id
_entity.type
_entity.pdbx_description
1 polymer ?
#
loop_
_entity_poly.entity_id
_entity_poly.type
_entity_poly.pdbx_seq_one_letter_code
_entity_poly.pdbx_strand_id
1 'polypeptide(L)'
;QFIAVILILKTLASSEEFELLHQYPVYNTSAKKQQQRLQKVYSFIDENYVRKIKVDEVAQLVNLSKEAFCRYFKKHSGNTFTAFLNQYRISQAKRLLLAGKNVSEACYGCGFESLSYFNRTFKKISGENPSTFKNDPTSNI
;
A
#
# COMPACT_ATOMS: atom_id res chain seq x y z
N GLN A 1 12.75 4.74 21.29
CA GLN A 1 11.47 5.49 21.19
C GLN A 1 10.25 4.57 21.04
N PHE A 2 10.33 3.44 20.35
CA PHE A 2 9.19 2.49 20.17
C PHE A 2 8.70 1.88 21.50
N ILE A 3 9.59 1.57 22.41
CA ILE A 3 9.24 0.96 23.72
C ILE A 3 8.40 1.94 24.56
N ALA A 4 8.69 3.23 24.52
CA ALA A 4 7.92 4.24 25.24
C ALA A 4 6.47 4.35 24.72
N VAL A 5 6.27 4.26 23.40
CA VAL A 5 4.93 4.29 22.79
C VAL A 5 4.13 3.05 23.18
N ILE A 6 4.75 1.87 23.19
CA ILE A 6 4.09 0.60 23.59
C ILE A 6 3.71 0.66 25.08
N LEU A 7 4.56 1.22 25.94
CA LEU A 7 4.25 1.38 27.37
C LEU A 7 3.09 2.35 27.58
N ILE A 8 3.06 3.48 26.87
CA ILE A 8 1.95 4.43 26.92
C ILE A 8 0.64 3.79 26.46
N LEU A 9 0.66 3.06 25.35
CA LEU A 9 -0.51 2.34 24.85
C LEU A 9 -1.00 1.26 25.82
N LYS A 10 -0.07 0.54 26.47
CA LYS A 10 -0.39 -0.46 27.48
C LYS A 10 -1.02 0.18 28.72
N THR A 11 -0.49 1.33 29.18
CA THR A 11 -1.04 2.07 30.32
C THR A 11 -2.44 2.61 30.02
N LEU A 12 -2.65 3.14 28.80
CA LEU A 12 -3.96 3.61 28.37
C LEU A 12 -4.99 2.46 28.24
N ALA A 13 -4.55 1.28 27.75
CA ALA A 13 -5.42 0.11 27.63
C ALA A 13 -5.78 -0.55 28.96
N SER A 14 -4.98 -0.34 30.02
CA SER A 14 -5.20 -0.88 31.36
C SER A 14 -5.80 0.13 32.35
N SER A 15 -6.07 1.36 31.94
CA SER A 15 -6.73 2.35 32.79
C SER A 15 -8.23 2.09 32.79
N GLU A 16 -8.82 1.90 33.97
CA GLU A 16 -10.25 1.79 34.17
C GLU A 16 -10.97 3.14 34.20
N GLU A 17 -10.21 4.22 34.25
CA GLU A 17 -10.71 5.60 34.20
C GLU A 17 -10.68 6.13 32.77
N PHE A 18 -11.71 5.85 31.98
CA PHE A 18 -11.94 6.52 30.71
C PHE A 18 -13.38 7.05 30.66
N GLU A 19 -13.52 8.30 30.31
CA GLU A 19 -14.81 8.91 30.02
C GLU A 19 -15.06 8.86 28.52
N LEU A 20 -16.17 8.21 28.11
CA LEU A 20 -16.59 8.21 26.73
C LEU A 20 -17.00 9.63 26.34
N LEU A 21 -16.24 10.27 25.46
CA LEU A 21 -16.54 11.61 24.93
C LEU A 21 -17.89 11.68 24.19
N HIS A 22 -18.47 10.52 23.84
CA HIS A 22 -19.82 10.41 23.31
C HIS A 22 -20.59 9.27 24.03
N GLN A 23 -21.71 9.59 24.63
CA GLN A 23 -22.63 8.64 25.29
C GLN A 23 -23.28 7.65 24.32
N TYR A 24 -23.23 7.93 23.03
CA TYR A 24 -23.72 7.01 21.99
C TYR A 24 -22.60 6.80 20.96
N PRO A 25 -22.31 5.54 20.59
CA PRO A 25 -21.46 5.30 19.45
C PRO A 25 -22.16 5.89 18.22
N VAL A 26 -21.64 7.01 17.70
CA VAL A 26 -22.05 7.49 16.39
C VAL A 26 -21.55 6.45 15.40
N TYR A 27 -22.39 5.43 15.15
CA TYR A 27 -22.15 4.47 14.08
C TYR A 27 -22.21 5.23 12.77
N ASN A 28 -21.07 5.80 12.38
CA ASN A 28 -20.95 6.39 11.06
C ASN A 28 -20.89 5.24 10.04
N THR A 29 -22.06 4.72 9.70
CA THR A 29 -22.24 3.65 8.72
C THR A 29 -21.57 4.00 7.37
N SER A 30 -21.50 5.30 7.05
CA SER A 30 -20.80 5.80 5.88
C SER A 30 -19.28 5.60 5.99
N ALA A 31 -18.67 5.94 7.13
CA ALA A 31 -17.24 5.74 7.35
C ALA A 31 -16.86 4.25 7.33
N LYS A 32 -17.67 3.40 7.97
CA LYS A 32 -17.47 1.94 7.95
C LYS A 32 -17.54 1.38 6.53
N LYS A 33 -18.52 1.82 5.73
CA LYS A 33 -18.66 1.40 4.34
C LYS A 33 -17.47 1.86 3.48
N GLN A 34 -16.97 3.07 3.73
CA GLN A 34 -15.78 3.60 3.04
C GLN A 34 -14.52 2.80 3.41
N GLN A 35 -14.33 2.50 4.68
CA GLN A 35 -13.21 1.68 5.14
C GLN A 35 -13.24 0.27 4.54
N GLN A 36 -14.41 -0.37 4.51
CA GLN A 36 -14.58 -1.68 3.89
C GLN A 36 -14.27 -1.67 2.38
N ARG A 37 -14.63 -0.59 1.66
CA ARG A 37 -14.27 -0.43 0.25
C ARG A 37 -12.76 -0.35 0.04
N LEU A 38 -12.06 0.46 0.83
CA LEU A 38 -10.59 0.55 0.75
C LEU A 38 -9.94 -0.78 1.07
N GLN A 39 -10.40 -1.47 2.11
CA GLN A 39 -9.87 -2.78 2.46
C GLN A 39 -10.01 -3.78 1.32
N LYS A 40 -11.17 -3.82 0.64
CA LYS A 40 -11.37 -4.66 -0.56
C LYS A 40 -10.37 -4.34 -1.67
N VAL A 41 -10.11 -3.05 -1.90
CA VAL A 41 -9.13 -2.62 -2.92
C VAL A 41 -7.71 -3.07 -2.54
N TYR A 42 -7.32 -2.93 -1.28
CA TYR A 42 -6.00 -3.34 -0.82
C TYR A 42 -5.81 -4.85 -0.87
N SER A 43 -6.79 -5.65 -0.43
CA SER A 43 -6.76 -7.10 -0.57
C SER A 43 -6.66 -7.53 -2.03
N PHE A 44 -7.43 -6.88 -2.92
CA PHE A 44 -7.38 -7.15 -4.35
C PHE A 44 -6.00 -6.84 -4.96
N ILE A 45 -5.35 -5.75 -4.54
CA ILE A 45 -3.98 -5.43 -4.98
C ILE A 45 -3.01 -6.51 -4.50
N ASP A 46 -3.08 -6.90 -3.24
CA ASP A 46 -2.20 -7.91 -2.64
C ASP A 46 -2.27 -9.25 -3.38
N GLU A 47 -3.47 -9.68 -3.75
CA GLU A 47 -3.71 -10.93 -4.47
C GLU A 47 -3.33 -10.86 -5.96
N ASN A 48 -3.34 -9.67 -6.57
CA ASN A 48 -3.31 -9.53 -8.03
C ASN A 48 -2.17 -8.65 -8.57
N TYR A 49 -1.30 -8.08 -7.74
CA TYR A 49 -0.28 -7.10 -8.16
C TYR A 49 0.68 -7.61 -9.25
N VAL A 50 0.88 -8.91 -9.33
CA VAL A 50 1.78 -9.54 -10.31
C VAL A 50 1.23 -9.52 -11.74
N ARG A 51 -0.06 -9.29 -11.93
CA ARG A 51 -0.71 -9.20 -13.22
C ARG A 51 -1.10 -7.77 -13.58
N LYS A 52 -1.46 -7.56 -14.83
CA LYS A 52 -2.06 -6.29 -15.25
C LYS A 52 -3.41 -6.08 -14.56
N ILE A 53 -3.54 -4.99 -13.83
CA ILE A 53 -4.79 -4.54 -13.20
C ILE A 53 -5.32 -3.33 -13.96
N LYS A 54 -6.57 -3.42 -14.42
CA LYS A 54 -7.29 -2.29 -15.03
C LYS A 54 -8.05 -1.52 -13.95
N VAL A 55 -8.06 -0.20 -14.04
CA VAL A 55 -8.78 0.66 -13.08
C VAL A 55 -10.27 0.35 -13.08
N ASP A 56 -10.83 0.02 -14.25
CA ASP A 56 -12.26 -0.35 -14.40
C ASP A 56 -12.62 -1.60 -13.62
N GLU A 57 -11.73 -2.60 -13.60
CA GLU A 57 -11.89 -3.84 -12.83
C GLU A 57 -12.01 -3.55 -11.32
N VAL A 58 -11.14 -2.68 -10.81
CA VAL A 58 -11.14 -2.32 -9.39
C VAL A 58 -12.34 -1.43 -9.04
N ALA A 59 -12.74 -0.56 -9.94
CA ALA A 59 -13.94 0.28 -9.78
C ALA A 59 -15.20 -0.59 -9.65
N GLN A 60 -15.35 -1.61 -10.50
CA GLN A 60 -16.45 -2.58 -10.46
C GLN A 60 -16.47 -3.38 -9.15
N LEU A 61 -15.29 -3.81 -8.64
CA LEU A 61 -15.16 -4.52 -7.37
C LEU A 61 -15.81 -3.79 -6.18
N VAL A 62 -15.78 -2.46 -6.22
CA VAL A 62 -16.33 -1.60 -5.16
C VAL A 62 -17.63 -0.90 -5.56
N ASN A 63 -18.26 -1.33 -6.67
CA ASN A 63 -19.51 -0.80 -7.22
C ASN A 63 -19.45 0.73 -7.45
N LEU A 64 -18.41 1.18 -8.15
CA LEU A 64 -18.23 2.58 -8.56
C LEU A 64 -17.95 2.64 -10.06
N SER A 65 -18.28 3.78 -10.69
CA SER A 65 -17.73 4.11 -12.02
C SER A 65 -16.23 4.38 -11.89
N LYS A 66 -15.49 4.27 -12.98
CA LYS A 66 -14.06 4.55 -13.05
C LYS A 66 -13.70 5.92 -12.47
N GLU A 67 -14.43 6.94 -12.89
CA GLU A 67 -14.23 8.33 -12.47
C GLU A 67 -14.53 8.52 -10.98
N ALA A 68 -15.62 7.92 -10.49
CA ALA A 68 -15.99 7.94 -9.09
C ALA A 68 -14.94 7.21 -8.24
N PHE A 69 -14.44 6.06 -8.71
CA PHE A 69 -13.37 5.32 -8.04
C PHE A 69 -12.08 6.12 -7.98
N CYS A 70 -11.62 6.73 -9.08
CA CYS A 70 -10.40 7.52 -9.09
C CYS A 70 -10.45 8.68 -8.08
N ARG A 71 -11.57 9.41 -8.02
CA ARG A 71 -11.78 10.49 -7.04
C ARG A 71 -11.81 9.94 -5.62
N TYR A 72 -12.59 8.87 -5.40
CA TYR A 72 -12.71 8.20 -4.11
C TYR A 72 -11.34 7.72 -3.60
N PHE A 73 -10.62 6.96 -4.42
CA PHE A 73 -9.34 6.39 -4.01
C PHE A 73 -8.32 7.48 -3.69
N LYS A 74 -8.18 8.50 -4.56
CA LYS A 74 -7.28 9.63 -4.32
C LYS A 74 -7.62 10.40 -3.03
N LYS A 75 -8.92 10.61 -2.76
CA LYS A 75 -9.38 11.29 -1.54
C LYS A 75 -8.99 10.53 -0.26
N HIS A 76 -9.09 9.21 -0.27
CA HIS A 76 -8.90 8.38 0.93
C HIS A 76 -7.49 7.83 1.10
N SER A 77 -6.74 7.60 0.01
CA SER A 77 -5.34 7.09 0.06
C SER A 77 -4.28 8.19 -0.10
N GLY A 78 -4.68 9.40 -0.47
CA GLY A 78 -3.75 10.49 -0.80
C GLY A 78 -3.07 10.36 -2.17
N ASN A 79 -3.18 9.22 -2.83
CA ASN A 79 -2.50 8.90 -4.09
C ASN A 79 -3.48 8.46 -5.18
N THR A 80 -3.09 8.60 -6.45
CA THR A 80 -3.82 7.91 -7.53
C THR A 80 -3.66 6.41 -7.39
N PHE A 81 -4.64 5.63 -7.88
CA PHE A 81 -4.56 4.17 -7.84
C PHE A 81 -3.30 3.62 -8.52
N THR A 82 -2.94 4.16 -9.69
CA THR A 82 -1.71 3.74 -10.40
C THR A 82 -0.44 4.05 -9.61
N ALA A 83 -0.37 5.23 -8.97
CA ALA A 83 0.78 5.58 -8.14
C ALA A 83 0.89 4.64 -6.93
N PHE A 84 -0.22 4.34 -6.27
CA PHE A 84 -0.26 3.41 -5.15
C PHE A 84 0.14 1.98 -5.58
N LEU A 85 -0.42 1.46 -6.67
CA LEU A 85 -0.06 0.15 -7.21
C LEU A 85 1.44 0.06 -7.54
N ASN A 86 1.99 1.12 -8.13
CA ASN A 86 3.43 1.16 -8.41
C ASN A 86 4.27 1.18 -7.13
N GLN A 87 3.88 1.94 -6.10
CA GLN A 87 4.56 1.92 -4.80
C GLN A 87 4.52 0.52 -4.18
N TYR A 88 3.36 -0.14 -4.22
CA TYR A 88 3.20 -1.50 -3.72
C TYR A 88 4.12 -2.48 -4.48
N ARG A 89 4.10 -2.46 -5.82
CA ARG A 89 4.96 -3.29 -6.66
C ARG A 89 6.45 -3.07 -6.40
N ILE A 90 6.87 -1.82 -6.21
CA ILE A 90 8.27 -1.51 -5.88
C ILE A 90 8.65 -2.03 -4.50
N SER A 91 7.76 -2.00 -3.52
CA SER A 91 8.03 -2.60 -2.21
C SER A 91 8.24 -4.11 -2.30
N GLN A 92 7.45 -4.80 -3.13
CA GLN A 92 7.64 -6.24 -3.39
C GLN A 92 8.93 -6.52 -4.19
N ALA A 93 9.26 -5.66 -5.18
CA ALA A 93 10.49 -5.78 -5.94
C ALA A 93 11.74 -5.65 -5.05
N LYS A 94 11.74 -4.73 -4.08
CA LYS A 94 12.80 -4.62 -3.07
C LYS A 94 12.99 -5.93 -2.32
N ARG A 95 11.90 -6.58 -1.89
CA ARG A 95 11.96 -7.88 -1.21
C ARG A 95 12.59 -8.97 -2.10
N LEU A 96 12.22 -9.01 -3.39
CA LEU A 96 12.82 -9.96 -4.34
C LEU A 96 14.31 -9.71 -4.57
N LEU A 97 14.71 -8.44 -4.70
CA LEU A 97 16.12 -8.06 -4.86
C LEU A 97 16.95 -8.46 -3.63
N LEU A 98 16.44 -8.21 -2.41
CA LEU A 98 17.08 -8.65 -1.17
C LEU A 98 17.12 -10.16 -1.02
N ALA A 99 16.15 -10.89 -1.57
CA ALA A 99 16.14 -12.36 -1.66
C ALA A 99 17.09 -12.92 -2.75
N GLY A 100 17.93 -12.07 -3.36
CA GLY A 100 18.95 -12.47 -4.36
C GLY A 100 18.47 -12.49 -5.82
N LYS A 101 17.20 -12.23 -6.09
CA LYS A 101 16.67 -12.17 -7.46
C LYS A 101 17.38 -11.08 -8.28
N ASN A 102 17.53 -11.30 -9.59
CA ASN A 102 18.06 -10.27 -10.47
C ASN A 102 17.00 -9.19 -10.80
N VAL A 103 17.44 -8.07 -11.39
CA VAL A 103 16.57 -6.91 -11.67
C VAL A 103 15.43 -7.26 -12.61
N SER A 104 15.67 -8.12 -13.61
CA SER A 104 14.62 -8.57 -14.54
C SER A 104 13.59 -9.46 -13.87
N GLU A 105 14.03 -10.40 -13.03
CA GLU A 105 13.14 -11.25 -12.23
C GLU A 105 12.27 -10.41 -11.29
N ALA A 106 12.85 -9.43 -10.61
CA ALA A 106 12.12 -8.53 -9.73
C ALA A 106 11.11 -7.68 -10.50
N CYS A 107 11.49 -7.16 -11.68
CA CYS A 107 10.61 -6.38 -12.56
C CYS A 107 9.36 -7.19 -12.95
N TYR A 108 9.56 -8.32 -13.62
CA TYR A 108 8.44 -9.11 -14.15
C TYR A 108 7.68 -9.84 -13.05
N GLY A 109 8.36 -10.32 -12.00
CA GLY A 109 7.75 -10.94 -10.84
C GLY A 109 6.85 -10.02 -10.02
N CYS A 110 7.00 -8.69 -10.15
CA CYS A 110 6.13 -7.70 -9.52
C CYS A 110 5.11 -7.07 -10.48
N GLY A 111 4.90 -7.65 -11.67
CA GLY A 111 3.85 -7.24 -12.59
C GLY A 111 4.16 -5.99 -13.42
N PHE A 112 5.43 -5.62 -13.56
CA PHE A 112 5.84 -4.63 -14.55
C PHE A 112 6.02 -5.30 -15.91
N GLU A 113 5.50 -4.66 -16.96
CA GLU A 113 5.60 -5.17 -18.35
C GLU A 113 6.85 -4.63 -19.08
N SER A 114 7.55 -3.65 -18.52
CA SER A 114 8.69 -2.99 -19.14
C SER A 114 9.80 -2.70 -18.13
N LEU A 115 10.99 -3.21 -18.40
CA LEU A 115 12.18 -2.98 -17.58
C LEU A 115 12.55 -1.49 -17.51
N SER A 116 12.39 -0.76 -18.62
CA SER A 116 12.67 0.68 -18.67
C SER A 116 11.70 1.47 -17.79
N TYR A 117 10.41 1.13 -17.82
CA TYR A 117 9.41 1.75 -16.95
C TYR A 117 9.64 1.38 -15.49
N PHE A 118 9.98 0.13 -15.21
CA PHE A 118 10.34 -0.36 -13.87
C PHE A 118 11.52 0.43 -13.29
N ASN A 119 12.65 0.50 -14.00
CA ASN A 119 13.86 1.18 -13.52
C ASN A 119 13.58 2.65 -13.19
N ARG A 120 12.86 3.36 -14.06
CA ARG A 120 12.47 4.76 -13.85
C ARG A 120 11.56 4.91 -12.62
N THR A 121 10.59 4.01 -12.48
CA THR A 121 9.63 4.02 -11.36
C THR A 121 10.33 3.66 -10.04
N PHE A 122 11.21 2.67 -10.06
CA PHE A 122 12.00 2.26 -8.91
C PHE A 122 12.87 3.42 -8.42
N LYS A 123 13.63 4.04 -9.32
CA LYS A 123 14.47 5.21 -8.98
C LYS A 123 13.65 6.37 -8.42
N LYS A 124 12.49 6.65 -9.01
CA LYS A 124 11.59 7.71 -8.52
C LYS A 124 11.09 7.46 -7.10
N ILE A 125 10.78 6.21 -6.76
CA ILE A 125 10.18 5.84 -5.47
C ILE A 125 11.26 5.58 -4.41
N SER A 126 12.40 4.98 -4.79
CA SER A 126 13.45 4.53 -3.87
C SER A 126 14.61 5.52 -3.76
N GLY A 127 14.72 6.48 -4.68
CA GLY A 127 15.85 7.41 -4.76
C GLY A 127 17.06 6.88 -5.56
N GLU A 128 17.15 5.57 -5.79
CA GLU A 128 18.27 4.88 -6.42
C GLU A 128 17.82 3.85 -7.46
N ASN A 129 18.75 3.35 -8.26
CA ASN A 129 18.46 2.32 -9.25
C ASN A 129 18.34 0.92 -8.59
N PRO A 130 17.57 -0.02 -9.19
CA PRO A 130 17.42 -1.37 -8.66
C PRO A 130 18.74 -2.13 -8.49
N SER A 131 19.69 -1.91 -9.39
CA SER A 131 21.02 -2.55 -9.34
C SER A 131 21.85 -2.02 -8.15
N THR A 132 21.78 -0.71 -7.88
CA THR A 132 22.45 -0.07 -6.74
C THR A 132 21.86 -0.60 -5.46
N PHE A 133 20.53 -0.57 -5.35
CA PHE A 133 19.79 -1.08 -4.19
C PHE A 133 20.15 -2.54 -3.85
N LYS A 134 20.25 -3.41 -4.86
CA LYS A 134 20.61 -4.81 -4.66
C LYS A 134 22.02 -5.00 -4.07
N ASN A 135 22.95 -4.12 -4.43
CA ASN A 135 24.37 -4.22 -4.05
C ASN A 135 24.70 -3.41 -2.79
N ASP A 136 23.73 -2.71 -2.19
CA ASP A 136 23.96 -1.92 -0.99
C ASP A 136 23.93 -2.81 0.24
N PRO A 137 25.06 -2.94 0.98
CA PRO A 137 25.13 -3.76 2.18
C PRO A 137 24.24 -3.24 3.31
N THR A 138 23.81 -1.98 3.28
CA THR A 138 22.94 -1.38 4.31
C THR A 138 21.45 -1.68 4.08
N SER A 139 21.08 -2.19 2.91
CA SER A 139 19.70 -2.57 2.58
C SER A 139 19.22 -3.86 3.29
N ASN A 140 20.12 -4.56 3.99
CA ASN A 140 19.87 -5.84 4.67
C ASN A 140 19.61 -5.72 6.20
N ILE A 141 19.42 -4.49 6.73
CA ILE A 141 19.16 -4.26 8.15
C ILE A 141 17.71 -3.88 8.41
#